data_e58c62a984908e1992bb60ee7538d143
#
_entry.id   e58c62a984908e1992bb60ee7538d143
#
_cell.length_a   1.000
_cell.length_b   1.000
_cell.length_c   1.000
_cell.angle_alpha   90.00
_cell.angle_beta   90.00
_cell.angle_gamma   90.00
#
_symmetry.space_group_name_H-M   'P 1'
#
loop_
_entity.id
_entity.type
_entity.pdbx_description
1 polymer ?
#
loop_
_entity_poly.entity_id
_entity_poly.type
_entity_poly.pdbx_seq_one_letter_code
_entity_poly.pdbx_strand_id
1 'polypeptide(L)'
;MRVLLTGGAGYIGSHIIAELYKAGHTAVVVDNFSNSNVDAVENIERLVGEKISFVFADIRNVTEAVMRRFRPDLVIHLAGYKSVGESMNNPLEYYRNNLGSLMAVLYGMEKVGCKKLIFSSSATVYGEADEMPISENSVKKPCLNPYGASKSAIEELLFGFSAARPDYSIVMLRYFNPVGAHRSGIIGENPSSEPSNLMPLIVDTACGKREKLTIFGDDYPTPDGTCVRDYIHVVDLARGHVAALEGMRSFEGIEVFNLGTGRGVSVKEIIETFIRVNGVNVKTEIGERRKGDVAVCYCNPEKAQRVLNWKAELTLEDMCKDSWNYYQNFN
;
A
#
# COMPACT_ATOMS: atom_id res chain seq x y z
N MET A 1 4.78 -17.75 -12.00
CA MET A 1 5.37 -17.97 -10.67
C MET A 1 4.24 -18.19 -9.68
N ARG A 2 4.51 -18.97 -8.65
CA ARG A 2 3.60 -19.13 -7.49
C ARG A 2 4.06 -18.17 -6.39
N VAL A 3 3.21 -17.21 -6.07
CA VAL A 3 3.51 -16.12 -5.13
C VAL A 3 2.82 -16.40 -3.79
N LEU A 4 3.55 -16.33 -2.68
CA LEU A 4 2.93 -16.23 -1.36
C LEU A 4 2.67 -14.76 -1.05
N LEU A 5 1.39 -14.40 -0.90
CA LEU A 5 0.97 -13.03 -0.59
C LEU A 5 0.42 -12.97 0.84
N THR A 6 1.10 -12.30 1.73
CA THR A 6 0.62 -12.06 3.11
C THR A 6 -0.14 -10.75 3.17
N GLY A 7 -1.29 -10.73 3.84
CA GLY A 7 -2.17 -9.56 3.84
C GLY A 7 -2.93 -9.39 2.52
N GLY A 8 -3.15 -10.49 1.79
CA GLY A 8 -3.69 -10.45 0.44
C GLY A 8 -5.19 -10.20 0.35
N ALA A 9 -5.96 -10.38 1.43
CA ALA A 9 -7.38 -10.02 1.48
C ALA A 9 -7.61 -8.50 1.71
N GLY A 10 -6.55 -7.75 1.99
CA GLY A 10 -6.60 -6.30 2.16
C GLY A 10 -6.77 -5.54 0.85
N TYR A 11 -6.97 -4.22 0.97
CA TYR A 11 -7.15 -3.30 -0.16
C TYR A 11 -6.09 -3.44 -1.26
N ILE A 12 -4.81 -3.25 -0.93
CA ILE A 12 -3.71 -3.35 -1.90
C ILE A 12 -3.53 -4.80 -2.35
N GLY A 13 -3.61 -5.77 -1.42
CA GLY A 13 -3.39 -7.19 -1.70
C GLY A 13 -4.38 -7.75 -2.73
N SER A 14 -5.66 -7.39 -2.64
CA SER A 14 -6.69 -7.82 -3.60
C SER A 14 -6.39 -7.37 -5.02
N HIS A 15 -5.92 -6.13 -5.20
CA HIS A 15 -5.54 -5.60 -6.51
C HIS A 15 -4.26 -6.24 -7.05
N ILE A 16 -3.28 -6.53 -6.16
CA ILE A 16 -2.07 -7.27 -6.56
C ILE A 16 -2.43 -8.66 -7.08
N ILE A 17 -3.34 -9.38 -6.41
CA ILE A 17 -3.79 -10.70 -6.87
C ILE A 17 -4.39 -10.59 -8.26
N ALA A 18 -5.28 -9.62 -8.49
CA ALA A 18 -5.90 -9.41 -9.80
C ALA A 18 -4.85 -9.20 -10.91
N GLU A 19 -3.86 -8.34 -10.69
CA GLU A 19 -2.80 -8.07 -11.67
C GLU A 19 -1.81 -9.25 -11.81
N LEU A 20 -1.55 -10.03 -10.73
CA LEU A 20 -0.74 -11.26 -10.81
C LEU A 20 -1.40 -12.31 -11.71
N TYR A 21 -2.71 -12.58 -11.52
CA TYR A 21 -3.44 -13.54 -12.35
C TYR A 21 -3.51 -13.10 -13.82
N LYS A 22 -3.74 -11.81 -14.05
CA LYS A 22 -3.71 -11.23 -15.39
C LYS A 22 -2.34 -11.40 -16.08
N ALA A 23 -1.24 -11.37 -15.33
CA ALA A 23 0.11 -11.62 -15.80
C ALA A 23 0.50 -13.12 -15.88
N GLY A 24 -0.44 -14.04 -15.61
CA GLY A 24 -0.20 -15.49 -15.68
C GLY A 24 0.54 -16.04 -14.45
N HIS A 25 0.52 -15.35 -13.31
CA HIS A 25 1.03 -15.84 -12.03
C HIS A 25 -0.12 -16.37 -11.17
N THR A 26 0.21 -17.15 -10.14
CA THR A 26 -0.77 -17.66 -9.16
C THR A 26 -0.40 -17.20 -7.76
N ALA A 27 -1.40 -17.01 -6.91
CA ALA A 27 -1.21 -16.58 -5.54
C ALA A 27 -1.67 -17.63 -4.53
N VAL A 28 -0.92 -17.75 -3.44
CA VAL A 28 -1.36 -18.34 -2.18
C VAL A 28 -1.47 -17.20 -1.18
N VAL A 29 -2.64 -16.98 -0.64
CA VAL A 29 -2.92 -15.84 0.25
C VAL A 29 -2.95 -16.31 1.71
N VAL A 30 -2.27 -15.56 2.58
CA VAL A 30 -2.40 -15.69 4.04
C VAL A 30 -2.88 -14.37 4.60
N ASP A 31 -4.02 -14.38 5.29
CA ASP A 31 -4.60 -13.21 5.93
C ASP A 31 -5.37 -13.64 7.20
N ASN A 32 -5.36 -12.81 8.23
CA ASN A 32 -6.10 -13.05 9.46
C ASN A 32 -7.37 -12.18 9.59
N PHE A 33 -7.69 -11.42 8.55
CA PHE A 33 -8.82 -10.48 8.48
C PHE A 33 -8.86 -9.42 9.59
N SER A 34 -7.71 -9.06 10.17
CA SER A 34 -7.68 -8.02 11.21
C SER A 34 -8.07 -6.63 10.70
N ASN A 35 -7.89 -6.37 9.40
CA ASN A 35 -8.25 -5.10 8.74
C ASN A 35 -8.78 -5.33 7.32
N SER A 36 -9.37 -6.48 7.07
CA SER A 36 -9.97 -6.89 5.80
C SER A 36 -11.26 -7.65 6.06
N ASN A 37 -11.98 -8.03 5.01
CA ASN A 37 -13.23 -8.75 5.12
C ASN A 37 -13.13 -10.12 4.41
N VAL A 38 -13.83 -11.13 4.92
CA VAL A 38 -13.88 -12.47 4.30
C VAL A 38 -14.45 -12.42 2.89
N ASP A 39 -15.39 -11.54 2.62
CA ASP A 39 -16.00 -11.33 1.30
C ASP A 39 -14.98 -10.88 0.24
N ALA A 40 -13.84 -10.32 0.67
CA ALA A 40 -12.77 -9.94 -0.24
C ALA A 40 -12.25 -11.12 -1.05
N VAL A 41 -12.18 -12.33 -0.44
CA VAL A 41 -11.71 -13.53 -1.13
C VAL A 41 -12.65 -13.92 -2.26
N GLU A 42 -13.96 -13.96 -2.00
CA GLU A 42 -14.98 -14.28 -3.01
C GLU A 42 -15.01 -13.23 -4.13
N ASN A 43 -14.87 -11.96 -3.78
CA ASN A 43 -14.81 -10.87 -4.75
C ASN A 43 -13.56 -10.97 -5.65
N ILE A 44 -12.40 -11.32 -5.09
CA ILE A 44 -11.19 -11.54 -5.87
C ILE A 44 -11.37 -12.74 -6.80
N GLU A 45 -11.88 -13.88 -6.31
CA GLU A 45 -12.16 -15.08 -7.12
C GLU A 45 -13.12 -14.77 -8.26
N ARG A 46 -14.20 -14.01 -7.98
CA ARG A 46 -15.14 -13.56 -9.00
C ARG A 46 -14.47 -12.68 -10.07
N LEU A 47 -13.53 -11.83 -9.66
CA LEU A 47 -12.82 -10.94 -10.58
C LEU A 47 -11.83 -11.68 -11.47
N VAL A 48 -11.05 -12.62 -10.89
CA VAL A 48 -10.02 -13.37 -11.64
C VAL A 48 -10.57 -14.59 -12.38
N GLY A 49 -11.78 -15.03 -12.03
CA GLY A 49 -12.44 -16.19 -12.65
C GLY A 49 -11.90 -17.55 -12.19
N GLU A 50 -11.07 -17.59 -11.14
CA GLU A 50 -10.44 -18.80 -10.62
C GLU A 50 -10.48 -18.83 -9.10
N LYS A 51 -10.42 -20.05 -8.53
CA LYS A 51 -10.29 -20.26 -7.08
C LYS A 51 -8.87 -19.93 -6.62
N ILE A 52 -8.77 -19.22 -5.49
CA ILE A 52 -7.50 -18.81 -4.91
C ILE A 52 -7.19 -19.68 -3.70
N SER A 53 -5.94 -20.17 -3.61
CA SER A 53 -5.47 -20.85 -2.40
C SER A 53 -5.39 -19.84 -1.26
N PHE A 54 -6.26 -20.00 -0.25
CA PHE A 54 -6.36 -19.09 0.89
C PHE A 54 -6.11 -19.82 2.21
N VAL A 55 -5.39 -19.19 3.12
CA VAL A 55 -5.13 -19.65 4.49
C VAL A 55 -5.54 -18.55 5.47
N PHE A 56 -6.60 -18.82 6.23
CA PHE A 56 -7.04 -17.93 7.30
C PHE A 56 -6.16 -18.14 8.54
N ALA A 57 -5.18 -17.28 8.71
CA ALA A 57 -4.28 -17.33 9.86
C ALA A 57 -3.42 -16.08 9.99
N ASP A 58 -2.89 -15.87 11.20
CA ASP A 58 -1.78 -14.95 11.40
C ASP A 58 -0.49 -15.57 10.84
N ILE A 59 0.18 -14.86 9.92
CA ILE A 59 1.39 -15.36 9.25
C ILE A 59 2.49 -15.74 10.25
N ARG A 60 2.57 -15.07 11.38
CA ARG A 60 3.56 -15.37 12.43
C ARG A 60 3.48 -16.81 12.96
N ASN A 61 2.29 -17.40 12.91
CA ASN A 61 2.01 -18.73 13.46
C ASN A 61 2.07 -19.86 12.44
N VAL A 62 1.97 -19.55 11.14
CA VAL A 62 1.77 -20.57 10.10
C VAL A 62 2.82 -20.55 8.99
N THR A 63 3.77 -19.61 9.01
CA THR A 63 4.69 -19.35 7.90
C THR A 63 5.39 -20.60 7.41
N GLU A 64 6.03 -21.36 8.30
CA GLU A 64 6.77 -22.56 7.90
C GLU A 64 5.87 -23.62 7.28
N ALA A 65 4.70 -23.89 7.88
CA ALA A 65 3.74 -24.88 7.38
C ALA A 65 3.21 -24.50 5.98
N VAL A 66 2.84 -23.21 5.80
CA VAL A 66 2.36 -22.69 4.53
C VAL A 66 3.45 -22.78 3.46
N MET A 67 4.66 -22.34 3.76
CA MET A 67 5.76 -22.36 2.81
C MET A 67 6.20 -23.77 2.43
N ARG A 68 6.21 -24.73 3.38
CA ARG A 68 6.48 -26.14 3.08
C ARG A 68 5.40 -26.76 2.19
N ARG A 69 4.13 -26.44 2.46
CA ARG A 69 2.99 -26.94 1.67
C ARG A 69 2.96 -26.41 0.26
N PHE A 70 3.11 -25.10 0.10
CA PHE A 70 2.87 -24.43 -1.17
C PHE A 70 4.14 -24.18 -1.99
N ARG A 71 5.34 -24.24 -1.40
CA ARG A 71 6.63 -24.03 -2.08
C ARG A 71 6.62 -22.79 -2.98
N PRO A 72 6.42 -21.57 -2.43
CA PRO A 72 6.36 -20.36 -3.25
C PRO A 72 7.71 -20.06 -3.91
N ASP A 73 7.65 -19.50 -5.12
CA ASP A 73 8.82 -19.00 -5.84
C ASP A 73 9.26 -17.64 -5.32
N LEU A 74 8.30 -16.87 -4.73
CA LEU A 74 8.48 -15.50 -4.27
C LEU A 74 7.46 -15.19 -3.18
N VAL A 75 7.84 -14.32 -2.24
CA VAL A 75 6.93 -13.76 -1.23
C VAL A 75 6.68 -12.28 -1.50
N ILE A 76 5.42 -11.86 -1.49
CA ILE A 76 5.02 -10.46 -1.36
C ILE A 76 4.47 -10.26 0.04
N HIS A 77 5.16 -9.45 0.85
CA HIS A 77 4.80 -9.23 2.24
C HIS A 77 4.13 -7.88 2.45
N LEU A 78 2.79 -7.91 2.61
CA LEU A 78 1.95 -6.76 2.88
C LEU A 78 1.41 -6.76 4.32
N ALA A 79 1.31 -7.95 4.96
CA ALA A 79 0.73 -8.09 6.29
C ALA A 79 1.41 -7.16 7.29
N GLY A 80 0.62 -6.31 7.94
CA GLY A 80 1.08 -5.34 8.92
C GLY A 80 0.04 -4.27 9.20
N TYR A 81 0.12 -3.68 10.38
CA TYR A 81 -0.70 -2.53 10.76
C TYR A 81 -0.25 -1.28 10.00
N LYS A 82 -1.20 -0.46 9.54
CA LYS A 82 -0.92 0.69 8.64
C LYS A 82 -1.45 2.04 9.14
N SER A 83 -2.27 2.08 10.18
CA SER A 83 -2.90 3.30 10.66
C SER A 83 -1.89 4.18 11.41
N VAL A 84 -1.61 5.37 10.88
CA VAL A 84 -0.73 6.36 11.51
C VAL A 84 -1.28 6.79 12.87
N GLY A 85 -2.58 7.14 12.93
CA GLY A 85 -3.21 7.60 14.17
C GLY A 85 -3.23 6.53 15.26
N GLU A 86 -3.57 5.29 14.92
CA GLU A 86 -3.58 4.16 15.85
C GLU A 86 -2.16 3.86 16.38
N SER A 87 -1.14 3.99 15.51
CA SER A 87 0.26 3.74 15.91
C SER A 87 0.74 4.66 17.01
N MET A 88 0.23 5.89 17.08
CA MET A 88 0.55 6.85 18.15
C MET A 88 0.05 6.39 19.51
N ASN A 89 -1.08 5.66 19.55
CA ASN A 89 -1.67 5.14 20.76
C ASN A 89 -1.13 3.76 21.16
N ASN A 90 -0.73 2.94 20.18
CA ASN A 90 -0.32 1.55 20.37
C ASN A 90 1.05 1.23 19.73
N PRO A 91 2.13 1.97 20.05
CA PRO A 91 3.42 1.84 19.36
C PRO A 91 4.02 0.45 19.47
N LEU A 92 3.98 -0.19 20.62
CA LEU A 92 4.57 -1.52 20.83
C LEU A 92 3.90 -2.60 19.97
N GLU A 93 2.58 -2.51 19.79
CA GLU A 93 1.84 -3.44 18.93
C GLU A 93 2.25 -3.31 17.46
N TYR A 94 2.52 -2.09 17.00
CA TYR A 94 3.02 -1.85 15.65
C TYR A 94 4.38 -2.49 15.41
N TYR A 95 5.32 -2.33 16.35
CA TYR A 95 6.61 -3.01 16.25
C TYR A 95 6.46 -4.54 16.35
N ARG A 96 5.74 -5.02 17.35
CA ARG A 96 5.53 -6.47 17.56
C ARG A 96 4.90 -7.13 16.34
N ASN A 97 3.88 -6.50 15.75
CA ASN A 97 3.18 -7.04 14.60
C ASN A 97 4.01 -6.94 13.33
N ASN A 98 4.50 -5.74 12.99
CA ASN A 98 5.10 -5.48 11.69
C ASN A 98 6.49 -6.13 11.56
N LEU A 99 7.37 -5.99 12.59
CA LEU A 99 8.67 -6.66 12.57
C LEU A 99 8.51 -8.19 12.77
N GLY A 100 7.63 -8.60 13.69
CA GLY A 100 7.40 -10.01 13.99
C GLY A 100 6.90 -10.79 12.78
N SER A 101 5.99 -10.21 11.99
CA SER A 101 5.48 -10.85 10.76
C SER A 101 6.58 -11.00 9.69
N LEU A 102 7.41 -9.95 9.49
CA LEU A 102 8.53 -10.06 8.56
C LEU A 102 9.55 -11.10 9.01
N MET A 103 9.96 -11.09 10.29
CA MET A 103 10.91 -12.09 10.80
C MET A 103 10.40 -13.52 10.60
N ALA A 104 9.12 -13.77 10.87
CA ALA A 104 8.51 -15.08 10.62
C ALA A 104 8.59 -15.45 9.13
N VAL A 105 8.33 -14.48 8.23
CA VAL A 105 8.45 -14.69 6.78
C VAL A 105 9.90 -15.05 6.39
N LEU A 106 10.89 -14.30 6.85
CA LEU A 106 12.30 -14.57 6.54
C LEU A 106 12.75 -15.95 7.04
N TYR A 107 12.40 -16.32 8.28
CA TYR A 107 12.69 -17.68 8.79
C TYR A 107 12.02 -18.78 7.95
N GLY A 108 10.78 -18.58 7.55
CA GLY A 108 10.09 -19.53 6.68
C GLY A 108 10.76 -19.65 5.31
N MET A 109 11.17 -18.53 4.72
CA MET A 109 11.88 -18.49 3.44
C MET A 109 13.21 -19.27 3.51
N GLU A 110 14.01 -19.07 4.57
CA GLU A 110 15.24 -19.84 4.79
C GLU A 110 14.98 -21.36 4.87
N LYS A 111 13.91 -21.78 5.58
CA LYS A 111 13.57 -23.21 5.75
C LYS A 111 13.19 -23.92 4.46
N VAL A 112 12.66 -23.22 3.45
CA VAL A 112 12.22 -23.82 2.19
C VAL A 112 13.09 -23.43 0.99
N GLY A 113 14.08 -22.55 1.19
CA GLY A 113 14.96 -22.06 0.13
C GLY A 113 14.28 -21.07 -0.84
N CYS A 114 13.20 -20.40 -0.42
CA CYS A 114 12.60 -19.31 -1.17
C CYS A 114 13.47 -18.05 -0.99
N LYS A 115 14.00 -17.49 -2.08
CA LYS A 115 15.02 -16.43 -2.00
C LYS A 115 14.55 -15.07 -2.55
N LYS A 116 13.28 -14.94 -2.91
CA LYS A 116 12.75 -13.71 -3.50
C LYS A 116 11.69 -13.09 -2.60
N LEU A 117 11.90 -11.83 -2.22
CA LEU A 117 11.00 -11.06 -1.35
C LEU A 117 10.69 -9.70 -1.97
N ILE A 118 9.41 -9.37 -2.07
CA ILE A 118 8.93 -8.00 -2.28
C ILE A 118 8.31 -7.54 -0.96
N PHE A 119 8.81 -6.45 -0.40
CA PHE A 119 8.34 -5.87 0.84
C PHE A 119 7.57 -4.57 0.60
N SER A 120 6.40 -4.47 1.18
CA SER A 120 5.58 -3.27 1.26
C SER A 120 6.17 -2.27 2.26
N SER A 121 6.98 -1.34 1.76
CA SER A 121 7.43 -0.19 2.54
C SER A 121 6.51 1.01 2.34
N SER A 122 6.88 2.18 2.82
CA SER A 122 6.04 3.38 2.80
C SER A 122 6.90 4.64 2.66
N ALA A 123 6.35 5.68 2.02
CA ALA A 123 6.97 7.00 1.99
C ALA A 123 7.18 7.61 3.40
N THR A 124 6.47 7.13 4.42
CA THR A 124 6.66 7.57 5.81
C THR A 124 8.05 7.30 6.38
N VAL A 125 8.84 6.41 5.75
CA VAL A 125 10.25 6.15 6.14
C VAL A 125 11.18 7.33 5.86
N TYR A 126 10.78 8.26 4.99
CA TYR A 126 11.56 9.48 4.72
C TYR A 126 11.43 10.53 5.83
N GLY A 127 10.40 10.45 6.69
CA GLY A 127 10.07 11.50 7.63
C GLY A 127 9.68 12.81 6.93
N GLU A 128 10.11 13.94 7.44
CA GLU A 128 9.96 15.25 6.81
C GLU A 128 11.16 15.52 5.90
N ALA A 129 11.04 15.13 4.63
CA ALA A 129 12.13 15.29 3.66
C ALA A 129 12.41 16.77 3.36
N ASP A 130 13.68 17.11 3.16
CA ASP A 130 14.12 18.50 2.91
C ASP A 130 13.76 18.97 1.50
N GLU A 131 13.72 18.06 0.54
CA GLU A 131 13.55 18.38 -0.88
C GLU A 131 12.46 17.55 -1.53
N MET A 132 11.76 18.17 -2.48
CA MET A 132 10.77 17.54 -3.33
C MET A 132 11.16 17.71 -4.81
N PRO A 133 10.95 16.68 -5.65
CA PRO A 133 10.39 15.34 -5.35
C PRO A 133 11.36 14.42 -4.58
N ILE A 134 10.81 13.53 -3.74
CA ILE A 134 11.58 12.59 -2.92
C ILE A 134 12.09 11.45 -3.81
N SER A 135 13.40 11.24 -3.85
CA SER A 135 14.03 10.09 -4.51
C SER A 135 14.40 8.98 -3.50
N GLU A 136 14.74 7.80 -4.01
CA GLU A 136 15.20 6.69 -3.15
C GLU A 136 16.52 7.00 -2.43
N ASN A 137 17.30 7.95 -2.96
CA ASN A 137 18.56 8.42 -2.38
C ASN A 137 18.37 9.61 -1.41
N SER A 138 17.16 10.15 -1.28
CA SER A 138 16.88 11.25 -0.33
C SER A 138 17.20 10.81 1.10
N VAL A 139 17.77 11.72 1.88
CA VAL A 139 18.12 11.46 3.28
C VAL A 139 16.86 11.16 4.08
N LYS A 140 16.84 10.01 4.75
CA LYS A 140 15.76 9.65 5.67
C LYS A 140 15.91 10.45 6.95
N LYS A 141 14.87 11.20 7.31
CA LYS A 141 14.74 11.90 8.60
C LYS A 141 14.08 11.01 9.64
N PRO A 142 14.12 11.35 10.93
CA PRO A 142 13.35 10.65 11.96
C PRO A 142 11.87 10.54 11.56
N CYS A 143 11.32 9.32 11.66
CA CYS A 143 9.92 9.10 11.35
C CYS A 143 9.01 9.83 12.33
N LEU A 144 7.93 10.43 11.83
CA LEU A 144 7.01 11.25 12.64
C LEU A 144 6.02 10.42 13.47
N ASN A 145 5.95 9.11 13.23
CA ASN A 145 5.02 8.21 13.91
C ASN A 145 5.57 6.78 14.01
N PRO A 146 5.07 5.95 14.93
CA PRO A 146 5.53 4.58 15.13
C PRO A 146 5.28 3.65 13.93
N TYR A 147 4.25 3.89 13.12
CA TYR A 147 4.07 3.15 11.89
C TYR A 147 5.26 3.33 10.93
N GLY A 148 5.60 4.58 10.60
CA GLY A 148 6.76 4.89 9.77
C GLY A 148 8.06 4.36 10.37
N ALA A 149 8.24 4.51 11.68
CA ALA A 149 9.40 4.00 12.40
C ALA A 149 9.50 2.46 12.33
N SER A 150 8.37 1.73 12.42
CA SER A 150 8.36 0.27 12.25
C SER A 150 8.74 -0.14 10.83
N LYS A 151 8.28 0.58 9.80
CA LYS A 151 8.68 0.33 8.40
C LYS A 151 10.17 0.65 8.17
N SER A 152 10.68 1.73 8.74
CA SER A 152 12.12 2.06 8.67
C SER A 152 12.99 1.00 9.36
N ALA A 153 12.60 0.51 10.54
CA ALA A 153 13.28 -0.55 11.24
C ALA A 153 13.30 -1.87 10.44
N ILE A 154 12.22 -2.16 9.71
CA ILE A 154 12.17 -3.30 8.80
C ILE A 154 13.14 -3.12 7.62
N GLU A 155 13.22 -1.93 7.02
CA GLU A 155 14.19 -1.67 5.95
C GLU A 155 15.64 -1.90 6.43
N GLU A 156 15.99 -1.41 7.62
CA GLU A 156 17.32 -1.64 8.23
C GLU A 156 17.60 -3.15 8.47
N LEU A 157 16.59 -3.89 8.98
CA LEU A 157 16.69 -5.34 9.13
C LEU A 157 16.94 -6.02 7.79
N LEU A 158 16.22 -5.63 6.73
CA LEU A 158 16.37 -6.20 5.38
C LEU A 158 17.72 -5.88 4.77
N PHE A 159 18.28 -4.68 4.98
CA PHE A 159 19.66 -4.36 4.56
C PHE A 159 20.67 -5.27 5.25
N GLY A 160 20.59 -5.44 6.57
CA GLY A 160 21.44 -6.34 7.32
C GLY A 160 21.28 -7.81 6.89
N PHE A 161 20.05 -8.26 6.67
CA PHE A 161 19.76 -9.60 6.17
C PHE A 161 20.35 -9.84 4.78
N SER A 162 20.16 -8.91 3.85
CA SER A 162 20.72 -8.99 2.49
C SER A 162 22.25 -9.05 2.48
N ALA A 163 22.90 -8.26 3.33
CA ALA A 163 24.36 -8.31 3.48
C ALA A 163 24.87 -9.69 3.97
N ALA A 164 24.12 -10.35 4.85
CA ALA A 164 24.43 -11.67 5.36
C ALA A 164 24.01 -12.82 4.43
N ARG A 165 23.11 -12.55 3.50
CA ARG A 165 22.51 -13.51 2.55
C ARG A 165 22.48 -12.90 1.14
N PRO A 166 23.65 -12.77 0.48
CA PRO A 166 23.73 -12.11 -0.84
C PRO A 166 23.03 -12.88 -1.97
N ASP A 167 22.67 -14.14 -1.73
CA ASP A 167 21.90 -14.98 -2.64
C ASP A 167 20.37 -14.74 -2.60
N TYR A 168 19.92 -13.80 -1.75
CA TYR A 168 18.53 -13.35 -1.74
C TYR A 168 18.35 -12.11 -2.63
N SER A 169 17.26 -12.10 -3.38
CA SER A 169 16.80 -10.92 -4.12
C SER A 169 15.65 -10.28 -3.36
N ILE A 170 15.84 -9.05 -2.91
CA ILE A 170 14.86 -8.32 -2.10
C ILE A 170 14.50 -7.01 -2.81
N VAL A 171 13.21 -6.74 -2.96
CA VAL A 171 12.72 -5.46 -3.46
C VAL A 171 11.87 -4.80 -2.38
N MET A 172 12.21 -3.57 -2.02
CA MET A 172 11.40 -2.73 -1.13
C MET A 172 10.67 -1.70 -1.96
N LEU A 173 9.32 -1.69 -1.89
CA LEU A 173 8.47 -0.75 -2.60
C LEU A 173 7.94 0.29 -1.60
N ARG A 174 8.40 1.53 -1.70
CA ARG A 174 7.95 2.66 -0.88
C ARG A 174 6.73 3.29 -1.53
N TYR A 175 5.55 2.98 -0.99
CA TYR A 175 4.29 3.50 -1.49
C TYR A 175 4.08 4.94 -1.06
N PHE A 176 3.56 5.75 -1.98
CA PHE A 176 2.96 7.03 -1.64
C PHE A 176 1.49 6.81 -1.26
N ASN A 177 0.53 7.56 -1.70
CA ASN A 177 -0.84 7.48 -1.20
C ASN A 177 -1.75 6.69 -2.16
N PRO A 178 -1.96 5.36 -1.97
CA PRO A 178 -2.83 4.60 -2.83
C PRO A 178 -4.28 5.01 -2.65
N VAL A 179 -4.98 5.26 -3.76
CA VAL A 179 -6.40 5.58 -3.85
C VAL A 179 -7.02 4.90 -5.06
N GLY A 180 -8.34 4.95 -5.19
CA GLY A 180 -9.04 4.31 -6.29
C GLY A 180 -9.56 2.91 -5.93
N ALA A 181 -10.09 2.24 -6.93
CA ALA A 181 -10.59 0.87 -6.84
C ALA A 181 -10.40 0.17 -8.20
N HIS A 182 -10.68 -1.11 -8.30
CA HIS A 182 -10.70 -1.76 -9.59
C HIS A 182 -11.90 -1.24 -10.42
N ARG A 183 -11.66 -0.92 -11.69
CA ARG A 183 -12.67 -0.35 -12.59
C ARG A 183 -13.97 -1.15 -12.71
N SER A 184 -13.94 -2.44 -12.39
CA SER A 184 -15.13 -3.30 -12.36
C SER A 184 -16.09 -2.96 -11.20
N GLY A 185 -15.65 -2.22 -10.18
CA GLY A 185 -16.39 -1.99 -8.94
C GLY A 185 -16.51 -3.23 -8.04
N ILE A 186 -15.75 -4.31 -8.28
CA ILE A 186 -15.82 -5.55 -7.50
C ILE A 186 -14.90 -5.52 -6.28
N ILE A 187 -13.70 -4.95 -6.41
CA ILE A 187 -12.73 -4.80 -5.33
C ILE A 187 -12.32 -3.34 -5.17
N GLY A 188 -12.12 -2.91 -3.93
CA GLY A 188 -11.78 -1.54 -3.56
C GLY A 188 -11.38 -1.43 -2.09
N GLU A 189 -11.27 -0.22 -1.57
CA GLU A 189 -10.96 0.00 -0.16
C GLU A 189 -12.22 -0.12 0.70
N ASN A 190 -12.28 -1.18 1.51
CA ASN A 190 -13.37 -1.44 2.46
C ASN A 190 -12.77 -1.77 3.84
N PRO A 191 -12.43 -0.76 4.65
CA PRO A 191 -11.86 -0.98 5.96
C PRO A 191 -12.88 -1.62 6.91
N SER A 192 -12.44 -2.57 7.74
CA SER A 192 -13.27 -3.19 8.78
C SER A 192 -13.52 -2.28 9.99
N SER A 193 -12.77 -1.19 10.10
CA SER A 193 -12.87 -0.15 11.13
C SER A 193 -13.23 1.21 10.53
N GLU A 194 -13.45 2.22 11.38
CA GLU A 194 -13.71 3.58 10.90
C GLU A 194 -12.61 4.06 9.94
N PRO A 195 -12.96 4.61 8.76
CA PRO A 195 -12.00 5.06 7.76
C PRO A 195 -11.09 6.16 8.31
N SER A 196 -9.79 6.03 8.06
CA SER A 196 -8.78 7.05 8.38
C SER A 196 -8.14 7.67 7.13
N ASN A 197 -8.29 7.03 5.97
CA ASN A 197 -7.79 7.53 4.69
C ASN A 197 -8.75 8.53 4.07
N LEU A 198 -8.21 9.48 3.29
CA LEU A 198 -8.99 10.60 2.73
C LEU A 198 -10.10 10.13 1.77
N MET A 199 -9.81 9.22 0.82
CA MET A 199 -10.79 8.82 -0.19
C MET A 199 -12.03 8.12 0.40
N PRO A 200 -11.93 7.15 1.32
CA PRO A 200 -13.10 6.59 2.01
C PRO A 200 -13.91 7.65 2.76
N LEU A 201 -13.26 8.64 3.40
CA LEU A 201 -13.96 9.74 4.09
C LEU A 201 -14.70 10.67 3.10
N ILE A 202 -14.13 10.95 1.92
CA ILE A 202 -14.81 11.68 0.83
C ILE A 202 -16.06 10.91 0.40
N VAL A 203 -15.93 9.60 0.15
CA VAL A 203 -17.02 8.72 -0.26
C VAL A 203 -18.12 8.68 0.79
N ASP A 204 -17.78 8.46 2.08
CA ASP A 204 -18.75 8.44 3.18
C ASP A 204 -19.49 9.77 3.33
N THR A 205 -18.83 10.89 3.07
CA THR A 205 -19.46 12.22 3.09
C THR A 205 -20.39 12.40 1.88
N ALA A 206 -19.95 11.97 0.70
CA ALA A 206 -20.74 12.08 -0.53
C ALA A 206 -22.04 11.27 -0.47
N CYS A 207 -22.02 10.10 0.19
CA CYS A 207 -23.19 9.24 0.34
C CYS A 207 -24.05 9.56 1.59
N GLY A 208 -23.65 10.55 2.39
CA GLY A 208 -24.40 11.00 3.58
C GLY A 208 -24.19 10.15 4.83
N LYS A 209 -23.28 9.16 4.84
CA LYS A 209 -22.88 8.44 6.06
C LYS A 209 -22.17 9.36 7.06
N ARG A 210 -21.53 10.43 6.55
CA ARG A 210 -20.85 11.48 7.32
C ARG A 210 -21.42 12.83 6.91
N GLU A 211 -21.70 13.67 7.89
CA GLU A 211 -22.30 15.01 7.61
C GLU A 211 -21.33 15.93 6.88
N LYS A 212 -20.05 15.92 7.29
CA LYS A 212 -18.99 16.77 6.74
C LYS A 212 -17.64 16.05 6.75
N LEU A 213 -16.81 16.41 5.78
CA LEU A 213 -15.39 16.03 5.73
C LEU A 213 -14.54 17.13 6.36
N THR A 214 -13.76 16.82 7.39
CA THR A 214 -12.83 17.78 7.98
C THR A 214 -11.52 17.81 7.18
N ILE A 215 -11.15 19.00 6.68
CA ILE A 215 -9.85 19.29 6.07
C ILE A 215 -8.93 19.78 7.20
N PHE A 216 -7.84 19.07 7.48
CA PHE A 216 -6.97 19.37 8.61
C PHE A 216 -5.91 20.42 8.23
N GLY A 217 -6.22 21.70 8.51
CA GLY A 217 -5.40 22.86 8.21
C GLY A 217 -5.62 23.39 6.79
N ASP A 218 -5.64 24.72 6.67
CA ASP A 218 -5.72 25.47 5.41
C ASP A 218 -4.67 26.58 5.32
N ASP A 219 -3.67 26.52 6.19
CA ASP A 219 -2.60 27.50 6.36
C ASP A 219 -1.19 26.91 6.11
N TYR A 220 -1.11 25.74 5.44
CA TYR A 220 0.17 25.18 4.99
C TYR A 220 0.80 26.04 3.88
N PRO A 221 2.15 26.07 3.76
CA PRO A 221 2.85 26.80 2.70
C PRO A 221 2.72 26.05 1.33
N THR A 222 1.49 25.92 0.87
CA THR A 222 1.08 25.25 -0.37
C THR A 222 0.14 26.16 -1.16
N PRO A 223 -0.10 25.92 -2.45
CA PRO A 223 -0.89 26.85 -3.29
C PRO A 223 -2.29 27.16 -2.79
N ASP A 224 -2.97 26.20 -2.14
CA ASP A 224 -4.34 26.34 -1.61
C ASP A 224 -4.44 26.25 -0.09
N GLY A 225 -3.30 26.19 0.59
CA GLY A 225 -3.19 26.10 2.05
C GLY A 225 -3.39 24.70 2.61
N THR A 226 -3.74 23.68 1.80
CA THR A 226 -3.92 22.30 2.28
C THR A 226 -2.72 21.42 1.95
N CYS A 227 -2.60 20.27 2.65
CA CYS A 227 -1.50 19.34 2.40
C CYS A 227 -1.48 18.82 0.96
N VAL A 228 -0.27 18.65 0.43
CA VAL A 228 -0.02 18.07 -0.91
C VAL A 228 0.54 16.66 -0.78
N ARG A 229 -0.04 15.72 -1.50
CA ARG A 229 0.36 14.30 -1.50
C ARG A 229 0.47 13.77 -2.92
N ASP A 230 1.25 12.71 -3.10
CA ASP A 230 1.28 11.92 -4.33
C ASP A 230 0.23 10.81 -4.22
N TYR A 231 -0.91 11.01 -4.86
CA TYR A 231 -1.94 9.97 -4.95
C TYR A 231 -1.65 9.08 -6.15
N ILE A 232 -1.57 7.78 -5.90
CA ILE A 232 -1.38 6.76 -6.93
C ILE A 232 -2.59 5.84 -7.00
N HIS A 233 -3.03 5.52 -8.22
CA HIS A 233 -4.11 4.57 -8.38
C HIS A 233 -3.68 3.18 -7.91
N VAL A 234 -4.51 2.51 -7.09
CA VAL A 234 -4.19 1.20 -6.50
C VAL A 234 -3.89 0.13 -7.54
N VAL A 235 -4.51 0.19 -8.73
CA VAL A 235 -4.21 -0.72 -9.85
C VAL A 235 -2.80 -0.47 -10.40
N ASP A 236 -2.37 0.79 -10.54
CA ASP A 236 -1.00 1.09 -10.97
C ASP A 236 0.02 0.65 -9.91
N LEU A 237 -0.31 0.83 -8.63
CA LEU A 237 0.49 0.30 -7.53
C LEU A 237 0.62 -1.23 -7.62
N ALA A 238 -0.49 -1.94 -7.90
CA ALA A 238 -0.49 -3.39 -8.09
C ALA A 238 0.36 -3.82 -9.30
N ARG A 239 0.26 -3.10 -10.42
CA ARG A 239 1.14 -3.31 -11.60
C ARG A 239 2.61 -3.09 -11.26
N GLY A 240 2.92 -2.14 -10.38
CA GLY A 240 4.28 -1.92 -9.87
C GLY A 240 4.85 -3.14 -9.14
N HIS A 241 4.01 -3.92 -8.44
CA HIS A 241 4.43 -5.19 -7.82
C HIS A 241 4.71 -6.26 -8.86
N VAL A 242 3.88 -6.36 -9.90
CA VAL A 242 4.11 -7.30 -11.00
C VAL A 242 5.40 -6.93 -11.73
N ALA A 243 5.63 -5.65 -12.03
CA ALA A 243 6.87 -5.19 -12.66
C ALA A 243 8.10 -5.49 -11.79
N ALA A 244 8.00 -5.29 -10.47
CA ALA A 244 9.07 -5.64 -9.54
C ALA A 244 9.35 -7.16 -9.53
N LEU A 245 8.30 -8.00 -9.52
CA LEU A 245 8.42 -9.45 -9.58
C LEU A 245 9.13 -9.91 -10.87
N GLU A 246 8.77 -9.33 -12.01
CA GLU A 246 9.39 -9.65 -13.30
C GLU A 246 10.84 -9.16 -13.35
N GLY A 247 11.12 -7.97 -12.84
CA GLY A 247 12.47 -7.39 -12.74
C GLY A 247 13.41 -8.18 -11.84
N MET A 248 12.90 -8.91 -10.84
CA MET A 248 13.72 -9.71 -9.91
C MET A 248 14.53 -10.83 -10.56
N ARG A 249 14.33 -11.11 -11.84
CA ARG A 249 15.17 -12.06 -12.58
C ARG A 249 16.59 -11.52 -12.80
N SER A 250 16.75 -10.19 -12.78
CA SER A 250 18.02 -9.48 -13.02
C SER A 250 18.56 -8.78 -11.78
N PHE A 251 17.90 -8.90 -10.60
CA PHE A 251 18.33 -8.26 -9.37
C PHE A 251 19.07 -9.24 -8.46
N GLU A 252 20.20 -8.82 -7.95
CA GLU A 252 20.93 -9.47 -6.86
C GLU A 252 20.94 -8.52 -5.65
N GLY A 253 20.82 -9.09 -4.44
CA GLY A 253 20.82 -8.33 -3.21
C GLY A 253 19.50 -7.55 -3.01
N ILE A 254 19.59 -6.25 -2.71
CA ILE A 254 18.44 -5.44 -2.32
C ILE A 254 18.29 -4.22 -3.23
N GLU A 255 17.04 -4.00 -3.69
CA GLU A 255 16.65 -2.85 -4.48
C GLU A 255 15.48 -2.11 -3.81
N VAL A 256 15.45 -0.79 -3.94
CA VAL A 256 14.41 0.09 -3.39
C VAL A 256 13.79 0.89 -4.53
N PHE A 257 12.46 0.99 -4.56
CA PHE A 257 11.73 1.80 -5.54
C PHE A 257 10.62 2.61 -4.88
N ASN A 258 10.52 3.87 -5.26
CA ASN A 258 9.34 4.69 -4.97
C ASN A 258 8.23 4.36 -5.96
N LEU A 259 7.03 4.10 -5.47
CA LEU A 259 5.83 3.92 -6.29
C LEU A 259 4.85 5.06 -6.04
N GLY A 260 4.82 5.99 -6.98
CA GLY A 260 3.96 7.17 -7.02
C GLY A 260 3.84 7.68 -8.45
N THR A 261 3.11 8.76 -8.63
CA THR A 261 2.92 9.43 -9.93
C THR A 261 3.99 10.47 -10.24
N GLY A 262 4.69 10.95 -9.21
CA GLY A 262 5.58 12.11 -9.30
C GLY A 262 4.85 13.44 -9.31
N ARG A 263 3.53 13.45 -9.09
CA ARG A 263 2.70 14.65 -9.04
C ARG A 263 2.16 14.88 -7.63
N GLY A 264 2.40 16.06 -7.10
CA GLY A 264 1.73 16.52 -5.87
C GLY A 264 0.31 17.01 -6.18
N VAL A 265 -0.66 16.50 -5.43
CA VAL A 265 -2.07 16.90 -5.50
C VAL A 265 -2.52 17.33 -4.10
N SER A 266 -3.20 18.47 -3.99
CA SER A 266 -3.69 18.96 -2.70
C SER A 266 -4.96 18.26 -2.23
N VAL A 267 -5.25 18.39 -0.93
CA VAL A 267 -6.51 17.83 -0.37
C VAL A 267 -7.72 18.51 -1.00
N LYS A 268 -7.70 19.81 -1.25
CA LYS A 268 -8.79 20.50 -1.95
C LYS A 268 -8.93 20.01 -3.39
N GLU A 269 -7.84 19.87 -4.13
CA GLU A 269 -7.84 19.43 -5.52
C GLU A 269 -8.49 18.04 -5.70
N ILE A 270 -8.17 17.06 -4.85
CA ILE A 270 -8.78 15.74 -4.96
C ILE A 270 -10.28 15.76 -4.59
N ILE A 271 -10.70 16.57 -3.61
CA ILE A 271 -12.11 16.72 -3.24
C ILE A 271 -12.89 17.36 -4.40
N GLU A 272 -12.39 18.45 -4.97
CA GLU A 272 -13.01 19.13 -6.11
C GLU A 272 -13.09 18.24 -7.34
N THR A 273 -12.04 17.46 -7.60
CA THR A 273 -12.04 16.47 -8.68
C THR A 273 -13.10 15.41 -8.45
N PHE A 274 -13.20 14.88 -7.22
CA PHE A 274 -14.21 13.87 -6.88
C PHE A 274 -15.63 14.40 -7.09
N ILE A 275 -15.93 15.61 -6.62
CA ILE A 275 -17.24 16.28 -6.81
C ILE A 275 -17.54 16.41 -8.30
N ARG A 276 -16.60 16.95 -9.08
CA ARG A 276 -16.77 17.24 -10.50
C ARG A 276 -17.00 16.00 -11.35
N VAL A 277 -16.21 14.93 -11.12
CA VAL A 277 -16.27 13.74 -12.02
C VAL A 277 -17.44 12.81 -11.68
N ASN A 278 -17.94 12.84 -10.45
CA ASN A 278 -19.04 11.98 -9.99
C ASN A 278 -20.38 12.71 -9.90
N GLY A 279 -20.41 14.04 -10.05
CA GLY A 279 -21.66 14.84 -9.98
C GLY A 279 -22.31 14.81 -8.59
N VAL A 280 -21.51 14.65 -7.53
CA VAL A 280 -22.00 14.55 -6.14
C VAL A 280 -21.54 15.75 -5.32
N ASN A 281 -22.12 15.94 -4.13
CA ASN A 281 -21.72 16.98 -3.20
C ASN A 281 -20.94 16.39 -2.03
N VAL A 282 -19.83 17.04 -1.64
CA VAL A 282 -19.05 16.72 -0.45
C VAL A 282 -18.96 17.97 0.41
N LYS A 283 -19.70 18.02 1.51
CA LYS A 283 -19.63 19.12 2.47
C LYS A 283 -18.31 19.06 3.22
N THR A 284 -17.59 20.16 3.30
CA THR A 284 -16.30 20.26 3.99
C THR A 284 -16.34 21.28 5.12
N GLU A 285 -15.47 21.10 6.09
CA GLU A 285 -15.12 22.08 7.12
C GLU A 285 -13.62 22.08 7.36
N ILE A 286 -13.07 23.22 7.81
CA ILE A 286 -11.65 23.33 8.17
C ILE A 286 -11.51 22.99 9.65
N GLY A 287 -10.58 22.08 9.94
CA GLY A 287 -10.14 21.75 11.29
C GLY A 287 -8.69 22.18 11.53
N GLU A 288 -8.22 22.03 12.77
CA GLU A 288 -6.81 22.25 13.12
C GLU A 288 -5.90 21.27 12.40
N ARG A 289 -4.62 21.63 12.18
CA ARG A 289 -3.62 20.72 11.61
C ARG A 289 -3.48 19.45 12.42
N ARG A 290 -3.43 18.31 11.76
CA ARG A 290 -3.09 17.04 12.43
C ARG A 290 -1.61 17.03 12.81
N LYS A 291 -1.33 16.60 14.04
CA LYS A 291 0.06 16.43 14.49
C LYS A 291 0.76 15.35 13.65
N GLY A 292 1.91 15.70 13.08
CA GLY A 292 2.71 14.80 12.26
C GLY A 292 2.38 14.82 10.76
N ASP A 293 1.43 15.67 10.30
CA ASP A 293 1.24 15.89 8.86
C ASP A 293 2.33 16.85 8.32
N VAL A 294 2.94 16.46 7.20
CA VAL A 294 3.86 17.31 6.43
C VAL A 294 3.11 18.11 5.39
N ALA A 295 3.58 19.32 5.06
CA ALA A 295 2.94 20.20 4.07
C ALA A 295 2.92 19.55 2.67
N VAL A 296 4.04 18.99 2.21
CA VAL A 296 4.22 18.45 0.87
C VAL A 296 4.95 17.10 0.93
N CYS A 297 4.44 16.11 0.19
CA CYS A 297 5.09 14.80 0.06
C CYS A 297 4.71 14.15 -1.29
N TYR A 298 5.64 14.15 -2.26
CA TYR A 298 5.50 13.44 -3.55
C TYR A 298 6.86 12.91 -4.03
N CYS A 299 6.84 11.83 -4.83
CA CYS A 299 8.07 11.15 -5.22
C CYS A 299 8.67 11.63 -6.54
N ASN A 300 9.93 11.23 -6.74
CA ASN A 300 10.52 11.05 -8.06
C ASN A 300 10.37 9.58 -8.47
N PRO A 301 9.57 9.21 -9.50
CA PRO A 301 9.35 7.84 -9.93
C PRO A 301 10.36 7.35 -10.99
N GLU A 302 11.35 8.14 -11.38
CA GLU A 302 12.26 7.85 -12.51
C GLU A 302 13.01 6.52 -12.37
N LYS A 303 13.40 6.14 -11.15
CA LYS A 303 14.07 4.86 -10.92
C LYS A 303 13.17 3.69 -11.30
N ALA A 304 11.92 3.70 -10.84
CA ALA A 304 10.94 2.66 -11.20
C ALA A 304 10.66 2.64 -12.70
N GLN A 305 10.53 3.81 -13.33
CA GLN A 305 10.34 3.90 -14.78
C GLN A 305 11.49 3.28 -15.57
N ARG A 306 12.72 3.63 -15.21
CA ARG A 306 13.91 3.19 -15.94
C ARG A 306 14.24 1.72 -15.69
N VAL A 307 14.14 1.25 -14.45
CA VAL A 307 14.63 -0.08 -14.05
C VAL A 307 13.55 -1.15 -14.15
N LEU A 308 12.29 -0.82 -13.78
CA LEU A 308 11.17 -1.75 -13.84
C LEU A 308 10.35 -1.61 -15.13
N ASN A 309 10.67 -0.64 -15.99
CA ASN A 309 9.83 -0.25 -17.14
C ASN A 309 8.36 -0.01 -16.74
N TRP A 310 8.15 0.58 -15.57
CA TRP A 310 6.84 0.83 -14.99
C TRP A 310 6.62 2.32 -14.73
N LYS A 311 5.43 2.79 -15.01
CA LYS A 311 4.94 4.13 -14.63
C LYS A 311 3.48 4.06 -14.23
N ALA A 312 3.04 4.98 -13.38
CA ALA A 312 1.62 5.19 -13.11
C ALA A 312 0.95 5.81 -14.36
N GLU A 313 -0.17 5.24 -14.79
CA GLU A 313 -0.88 5.63 -16.01
C GLU A 313 -2.28 6.20 -15.74
N LEU A 314 -2.91 5.77 -14.64
CA LEU A 314 -4.26 6.17 -14.28
C LEU A 314 -4.26 7.55 -13.61
N THR A 315 -5.25 8.37 -13.98
CA THR A 315 -5.35 9.77 -13.60
C THR A 315 -6.04 9.96 -12.25
N LEU A 316 -6.01 11.18 -11.71
CA LEU A 316 -6.76 11.55 -10.51
C LEU A 316 -8.27 11.38 -10.72
N GLU A 317 -8.76 11.68 -11.93
CA GLU A 317 -10.15 11.45 -12.31
C GLU A 317 -10.52 9.98 -12.28
N ASP A 318 -9.63 9.09 -12.76
CA ASP A 318 -9.85 7.64 -12.68
C ASP A 318 -9.91 7.16 -11.23
N MET A 319 -9.00 7.64 -10.38
CA MET A 319 -8.99 7.34 -8.94
C MET A 319 -10.32 7.70 -8.28
N CYS A 320 -10.85 8.89 -8.58
CA CYS A 320 -12.12 9.37 -8.03
C CYS A 320 -13.32 8.59 -8.57
N LYS A 321 -13.37 8.32 -9.88
CA LYS A 321 -14.46 7.57 -10.53
C LYS A 321 -14.51 6.13 -10.06
N ASP A 322 -13.37 5.44 -10.03
CA ASP A 322 -13.31 4.04 -9.68
C ASP A 322 -13.62 3.82 -8.19
N SER A 323 -13.20 4.75 -7.30
CA SER A 323 -13.61 4.73 -5.89
C SER A 323 -15.11 4.86 -5.73
N TRP A 324 -15.76 5.78 -6.46
CA TRP A 324 -17.20 5.98 -6.41
C TRP A 324 -17.96 4.80 -7.01
N ASN A 325 -17.51 4.27 -8.15
CA ASN A 325 -18.08 3.10 -8.78
C ASN A 325 -18.06 1.87 -7.86
N TYR A 326 -16.93 1.65 -7.16
CA TYR A 326 -16.85 0.57 -6.18
C TYR A 326 -17.89 0.71 -5.08
N TYR A 327 -18.02 1.92 -4.51
CA TYR A 327 -18.99 2.18 -3.47
C TYR A 327 -20.44 1.93 -3.93
N GLN A 328 -20.79 2.36 -5.14
CA GLN A 328 -22.13 2.17 -5.70
C GLN A 328 -22.49 0.69 -5.94
N ASN A 329 -21.49 -0.15 -6.23
CA ASN A 329 -21.67 -1.57 -6.47
C ASN A 329 -21.61 -2.43 -5.20
N PHE A 330 -21.06 -1.89 -4.12
CA PHE A 330 -20.87 -2.60 -2.86
C PHE A 330 -22.03 -2.38 -1.86
N ASN A 331 -22.78 -1.29 -1.98
CA ASN A 331 -23.95 -0.93 -1.17
C ASN A 331 -25.20 -0.93 -2.04
#